data_d95446aac85453491b46e2e11d0c6f0a
#
_entry.id   d95446aac85453491b46e2e11d0c6f0a
#
_cell.length_a   1.000
_cell.length_b   1.000
_cell.length_c   1.000
_cell.angle_alpha   90.00
_cell.angle_beta   90.00
_cell.angle_gamma   90.00
#
_symmetry.space_group_name_H-M   'P 1'
#
loop_
_entity.id
_entity.type
_entity.pdbx_description
1 polymer ?
#
loop_
_entity_poly.entity_id
_entity_poly.type
_entity_poly.pdbx_seq_one_letter_code
_entity_poly.pdbx_strand_id
1 'polypeptide(L)'
;MKKVSLIFVLLISFVVSGQSVITNTYLDVPANEIGKFLQLHKKVVDMSNGESRTINIHWVYRHWYGSDHSIMLADIYPDIEAAVKDDFWGALNANIDKLSMKEKKEMESVVKEWWSYWNNHTDEIRSVDWDNNWIGKENLDLDIPYVFVVGSYNSNAGNQELIDAYLEWNVKPGVENGVMLYGGATSHNIGSGSDVQLWSAYTDISSFAISNGPDAQVNADIAPKFWSLVEGAHNDQIYVHVGHTINKEFNFAGKDN
;
A
#
# COMPACT_ATOMS: atom_id res chain seq x y z
N MET A 1 9.80 15.97 33.19
CA MET A 1 8.78 16.52 32.27
C MET A 1 8.09 15.32 31.63
N LYS A 2 6.79 15.13 31.87
CA LYS A 2 6.04 13.98 31.32
C LYS A 2 5.80 14.23 29.83
N LYS A 3 6.35 13.36 28.97
CA LYS A 3 6.01 13.33 27.55
C LYS A 3 4.54 12.90 27.45
N VAL A 4 3.68 13.80 27.02
CA VAL A 4 2.31 13.47 26.65
C VAL A 4 2.41 12.87 25.25
N SER A 5 2.35 11.54 25.17
CA SER A 5 2.12 10.85 23.90
C SER A 5 0.73 11.24 23.43
N LEU A 6 0.70 12.06 22.41
CA LEU A 6 -0.53 12.39 21.70
C LEU A 6 -0.86 11.18 20.82
N ILE A 7 -1.70 10.28 21.34
CA ILE A 7 -2.29 9.18 20.56
C ILE A 7 -3.28 9.86 19.61
N PHE A 8 -2.87 10.08 18.38
CA PHE A 8 -3.74 10.51 17.31
C PHE A 8 -4.53 9.27 16.85
N VAL A 9 -5.73 9.11 17.42
CA VAL A 9 -6.72 8.18 16.88
C VAL A 9 -7.16 8.77 15.55
N LEU A 10 -6.59 8.26 14.46
CA LEU A 10 -7.08 8.54 13.12
C LEU A 10 -8.40 7.77 12.96
N LEU A 11 -9.50 8.34 13.47
CA LEU A 11 -10.85 8.00 13.03
C LEU A 11 -10.94 8.48 11.57
N ILE A 12 -10.50 7.64 10.65
CA ILE A 12 -10.79 7.83 9.23
C ILE A 12 -12.28 7.51 9.09
N SER A 13 -13.10 8.53 9.33
CA SER A 13 -14.51 8.47 8.98
C SER A 13 -14.60 8.54 7.45
N PHE A 14 -14.45 7.41 6.77
CA PHE A 14 -14.78 7.30 5.37
C PHE A 14 -16.30 7.38 5.23
N VAL A 15 -16.85 8.59 5.22
CA VAL A 15 -18.17 8.82 4.66
C VAL A 15 -17.99 8.97 3.16
N VAL A 16 -17.81 7.85 2.48
CA VAL A 16 -17.78 7.83 1.02
C VAL A 16 -18.84 6.85 0.54
N SER A 17 -19.86 7.38 -0.08
CA SER A 17 -20.87 6.62 -0.83
C SER A 17 -20.35 6.22 -2.22
N GLY A 18 -19.06 5.85 -2.31
CA GLY A 18 -18.38 5.44 -3.53
C GLY A 18 -17.32 4.39 -3.22
N GLN A 19 -17.04 3.55 -4.21
CA GLN A 19 -15.98 2.56 -4.12
C GLN A 19 -14.62 3.28 -4.17
N SER A 20 -13.84 3.20 -3.09
CA SER A 20 -12.48 3.75 -3.06
C SER A 20 -11.59 3.05 -4.07
N VAL A 21 -10.56 3.75 -4.53
CA VAL A 21 -9.58 3.17 -5.46
C VAL A 21 -8.16 3.30 -4.90
N ILE A 22 -7.34 2.34 -5.28
CA ILE A 22 -5.90 2.33 -5.01
C ILE A 22 -5.21 2.36 -6.38
N THR A 23 -4.32 3.31 -6.57
CA THR A 23 -3.39 3.29 -7.69
C THR A 23 -2.08 2.67 -7.20
N ASN A 24 -1.72 1.52 -7.73
CA ASN A 24 -0.43 0.89 -7.48
C ASN A 24 0.54 1.26 -8.60
N THR A 25 1.71 1.77 -8.23
CA THR A 25 2.83 1.98 -9.14
C THR A 25 4.00 1.10 -8.71
N TYR A 26 4.50 0.31 -9.63
CA TYR A 26 5.62 -0.62 -9.42
C TYR A 26 6.87 -0.11 -10.13
N LEU A 27 7.99 -0.01 -9.40
CA LEU A 27 9.25 0.54 -9.88
C LEU A 27 10.39 -0.48 -9.74
N ASP A 28 11.30 -0.47 -10.72
CA ASP A 28 12.55 -1.25 -10.70
C ASP A 28 13.72 -0.34 -10.32
N VAL A 29 13.84 -0.05 -9.03
CA VAL A 29 14.97 0.69 -8.47
C VAL A 29 16.13 -0.26 -8.20
N PRO A 30 17.36 0.00 -8.69
CA PRO A 30 18.53 -0.82 -8.38
C PRO A 30 18.72 -0.99 -6.87
N ALA A 31 19.03 -2.21 -6.42
CA ALA A 31 19.07 -2.55 -5.00
C ALA A 31 20.00 -1.65 -4.17
N ASN A 32 21.14 -1.23 -4.74
CA ASN A 32 22.09 -0.32 -4.11
C ASN A 32 21.64 1.15 -4.10
N GLU A 33 20.55 1.49 -4.80
CA GLU A 33 20.01 2.84 -4.92
C GLU A 33 18.68 3.03 -4.19
N ILE A 34 18.07 1.96 -3.66
CA ILE A 34 16.77 2.03 -2.96
C ILE A 34 16.79 3.09 -1.86
N GLY A 35 17.81 3.10 -1.01
CA GLY A 35 17.91 4.10 0.06
C GLY A 35 17.97 5.53 -0.45
N LYS A 36 18.68 5.77 -1.56
CA LYS A 36 18.74 7.07 -2.22
C LYS A 36 17.39 7.46 -2.82
N PHE A 37 16.77 6.53 -3.55
CA PHE A 37 15.42 6.72 -4.08
C PHE A 37 14.43 7.15 -3.01
N LEU A 38 14.38 6.44 -1.89
CA LEU A 38 13.46 6.75 -0.79
C LEU A 38 13.67 8.16 -0.20
N GLN A 39 14.93 8.61 -0.09
CA GLN A 39 15.24 9.97 0.38
C GLN A 39 14.80 11.04 -0.64
N LEU A 40 14.99 10.79 -1.94
CA LEU A 40 14.51 11.68 -3.00
C LEU A 40 12.98 11.68 -3.04
N HIS A 41 12.36 10.50 -2.91
CA HIS A 41 10.92 10.32 -2.92
C HIS A 41 10.25 11.12 -1.80
N LYS A 42 10.76 11.02 -0.57
CA LYS A 42 10.28 11.86 0.53
C LYS A 42 10.31 13.36 0.19
N LYS A 43 11.43 13.86 -0.33
CA LYS A 43 11.56 15.29 -0.68
C LYS A 43 10.53 15.72 -1.72
N VAL A 44 10.31 14.88 -2.72
CA VAL A 44 9.38 15.19 -3.82
C VAL A 44 7.93 15.11 -3.33
N VAL A 45 7.57 14.09 -2.55
CA VAL A 45 6.24 13.93 -1.97
C VAL A 45 5.93 15.09 -1.02
N ASP A 46 6.83 15.43 -0.09
CA ASP A 46 6.63 16.56 0.82
C ASP A 46 6.47 17.89 0.06
N MET A 47 7.22 18.08 -1.02
CA MET A 47 7.11 19.27 -1.87
C MET A 47 5.84 19.28 -2.74
N SER A 48 5.21 18.14 -2.98
CA SER A 48 3.98 18.05 -3.79
C SER A 48 2.69 18.30 -2.98
N ASN A 49 2.78 18.73 -1.72
CA ASN A 49 1.61 19.04 -0.91
C ASN A 49 0.87 20.29 -1.41
N GLY A 50 -0.45 20.22 -1.51
CA GLY A 50 -1.28 21.33 -1.98
C GLY A 50 -2.76 21.02 -1.96
N GLU A 51 -3.58 22.05 -2.20
CA GLU A 51 -5.05 21.91 -2.24
C GLU A 51 -5.54 21.10 -3.45
N SER A 52 -4.75 21.08 -4.53
CA SER A 52 -5.05 20.29 -5.73
C SER A 52 -4.79 18.78 -5.57
N ARG A 53 -4.21 18.35 -4.45
CA ARG A 53 -4.02 16.93 -4.13
C ARG A 53 -5.27 16.35 -3.49
N THR A 54 -5.77 15.30 -4.11
CA THR A 54 -6.98 14.58 -3.71
C THR A 54 -6.68 13.23 -3.04
N ILE A 55 -5.43 12.85 -3.02
CA ILE A 55 -4.94 11.64 -2.36
C ILE A 55 -5.23 11.66 -0.85
N ASN A 56 -5.72 10.54 -0.32
CA ASN A 56 -5.93 10.36 1.11
C ASN A 56 -4.65 9.90 1.81
N ILE A 57 -4.07 8.82 1.32
CA ILE A 57 -2.86 8.21 1.87
C ILE A 57 -1.97 7.74 0.72
N HIS A 58 -0.67 7.91 0.90
CA HIS A 58 0.36 7.33 0.05
C HIS A 58 1.18 6.35 0.90
N TRP A 59 1.30 5.10 0.48
CA TRP A 59 2.14 4.09 1.09
C TRP A 59 3.29 3.71 0.18
N VAL A 60 4.44 3.39 0.81
CA VAL A 60 5.63 2.90 0.12
C VAL A 60 6.08 1.58 0.73
N TYR A 61 6.24 0.60 -0.15
CA TYR A 61 6.67 -0.75 0.19
C TYR A 61 7.94 -1.10 -0.57
N ARG A 62 8.90 -1.70 0.13
CA ARG A 62 10.11 -2.26 -0.45
C ARG A 62 9.95 -3.77 -0.59
N HIS A 63 10.22 -4.29 -1.77
CA HIS A 63 10.21 -5.72 -2.04
C HIS A 63 11.22 -6.47 -1.17
N TRP A 64 10.83 -7.65 -0.70
CA TRP A 64 11.68 -8.51 0.11
C TRP A 64 11.84 -9.89 -0.52
N TYR A 65 10.74 -10.60 -0.86
CA TYR A 65 10.75 -11.91 -1.51
C TYR A 65 9.70 -11.98 -2.61
N GLY A 66 10.00 -12.77 -3.63
CA GLY A 66 9.22 -12.95 -4.84
C GLY A 66 10.03 -12.60 -6.08
N SER A 67 9.39 -12.39 -7.21
CA SER A 67 10.05 -12.21 -8.51
C SER A 67 9.74 -10.88 -9.20
N ASP A 68 9.26 -9.92 -8.47
CA ASP A 68 8.72 -8.70 -9.07
C ASP A 68 9.52 -7.43 -8.73
N HIS A 69 8.88 -6.28 -8.90
CA HIS A 69 9.46 -4.94 -8.77
C HIS A 69 10.04 -4.65 -7.38
N SER A 70 11.07 -3.83 -7.32
CA SER A 70 11.78 -3.51 -6.07
C SER A 70 11.04 -2.57 -5.13
N ILE A 71 10.14 -1.72 -5.66
CA ILE A 71 9.32 -0.77 -4.91
C ILE A 71 7.88 -0.85 -5.41
N MET A 72 6.94 -0.84 -4.48
CA MET A 72 5.52 -0.62 -4.74
C MET A 72 5.09 0.65 -4.03
N LEU A 73 4.46 1.56 -4.78
CA LEU A 73 3.80 2.75 -4.27
C LEU A 73 2.29 2.50 -4.35
N ALA A 74 1.56 2.80 -3.28
CA ALA A 74 0.11 2.61 -3.24
C ALA A 74 -0.56 3.92 -2.81
N ASP A 75 -1.28 4.53 -3.74
CA ASP A 75 -2.01 5.78 -3.56
C ASP A 75 -3.49 5.52 -3.40
N ILE A 76 -4.06 5.89 -2.25
CA ILE A 76 -5.48 5.69 -1.96
C ILE A 76 -6.25 6.97 -2.20
N TYR A 77 -7.32 6.83 -2.96
CA TYR A 77 -8.26 7.90 -3.27
C TYR A 77 -9.68 7.53 -2.84
N PRO A 78 -10.54 8.52 -2.51
CA PRO A 78 -11.93 8.26 -2.15
C PRO A 78 -12.73 7.60 -3.28
N ASP A 79 -12.39 7.91 -4.53
CA ASP A 79 -13.01 7.36 -5.74
C ASP A 79 -12.12 7.58 -6.98
N ILE A 80 -12.56 7.06 -8.11
CA ILE A 80 -11.83 7.18 -9.39
C ILE A 80 -11.77 8.64 -9.90
N GLU A 81 -12.77 9.46 -9.62
CA GLU A 81 -12.79 10.86 -10.03
C GLU A 81 -11.70 11.64 -9.30
N ALA A 82 -11.53 11.38 -8.00
CA ALA A 82 -10.46 11.95 -7.21
C ALA A 82 -9.08 11.51 -7.74
N ALA A 83 -8.90 10.22 -8.05
CA ALA A 83 -7.64 9.72 -8.61
C ALA A 83 -7.27 10.42 -9.93
N VAL A 84 -8.25 10.64 -10.81
CA VAL A 84 -8.03 11.33 -12.09
C VAL A 84 -7.78 12.82 -11.92
N LYS A 85 -8.34 13.45 -10.89
CA LYS A 85 -8.20 14.90 -10.60
C LYS A 85 -6.95 15.23 -9.78
N ASP A 86 -6.26 14.25 -9.23
CA ASP A 86 -5.07 14.50 -8.41
C ASP A 86 -3.98 15.19 -9.23
N ASP A 87 -3.65 16.40 -8.84
CA ASP A 87 -2.66 17.23 -9.55
C ASP A 87 -1.33 17.28 -8.80
N PHE A 88 -0.64 16.14 -8.78
CA PHE A 88 0.69 16.02 -8.20
C PHE A 88 1.68 17.05 -8.78
N TRP A 89 1.74 17.16 -10.10
CA TRP A 89 2.72 18.02 -10.77
C TRP A 89 2.41 19.50 -10.61
N GLY A 90 1.12 19.87 -10.62
CA GLY A 90 0.71 21.26 -10.36
C GLY A 90 1.06 21.70 -8.94
N ALA A 91 0.79 20.86 -7.94
CA ALA A 91 1.16 21.14 -6.55
C ALA A 91 2.68 21.24 -6.37
N LEU A 92 3.43 20.29 -6.93
CA LEU A 92 4.90 20.27 -6.89
C LEU A 92 5.48 21.56 -7.50
N ASN A 93 5.09 21.91 -8.72
CA ASN A 93 5.58 23.08 -9.42
C ASN A 93 5.22 24.39 -8.69
N ALA A 94 3.99 24.51 -8.21
CA ALA A 94 3.55 25.67 -7.45
C ALA A 94 4.35 25.90 -6.16
N ASN A 95 4.84 24.84 -5.52
CA ASN A 95 5.69 24.96 -4.34
C ASN A 95 7.16 25.23 -4.71
N ILE A 96 7.67 24.63 -5.77
CA ILE A 96 9.03 24.94 -6.31
C ILE A 96 9.12 26.42 -6.70
N ASP A 97 8.07 26.99 -7.28
CA ASP A 97 8.06 28.40 -7.70
C ASP A 97 8.15 29.41 -6.52
N LYS A 98 7.84 28.98 -5.30
CA LYS A 98 7.97 29.79 -4.07
C LYS A 98 9.39 29.81 -3.50
N LEU A 99 10.27 28.92 -3.96
CA LEU A 99 11.63 28.80 -3.46
C LEU A 99 12.56 29.90 -4.00
N SER A 100 13.64 30.17 -3.28
CA SER A 100 14.73 31.01 -3.79
C SER A 100 15.37 30.37 -5.05
N MET A 101 16.03 31.18 -5.88
CA MET A 101 16.71 30.71 -7.10
C MET A 101 17.68 29.55 -6.86
N LYS A 102 18.34 29.54 -5.70
CA LYS A 102 19.27 28.46 -5.33
C LYS A 102 18.51 27.19 -4.98
N GLU A 103 17.52 27.27 -4.08
CA GLU A 103 16.70 26.14 -3.65
C GLU A 103 15.92 25.54 -4.81
N LYS A 104 15.41 26.39 -5.72
CA LYS A 104 14.72 25.96 -6.94
C LYS A 104 15.60 25.06 -7.81
N LYS A 105 16.85 25.47 -8.08
CA LYS A 105 17.80 24.64 -8.86
C LYS A 105 18.14 23.32 -8.14
N GLU A 106 18.27 23.36 -6.82
CA GLU A 106 18.51 22.15 -6.03
C GLU A 106 17.31 21.20 -6.12
N MET A 107 16.08 21.70 -5.98
CA MET A 107 14.87 20.87 -6.04
C MET A 107 14.61 20.36 -7.46
N GLU A 108 14.83 21.14 -8.49
CA GLU A 108 14.76 20.69 -9.90
C GLU A 108 15.72 19.53 -10.17
N SER A 109 16.93 19.56 -9.58
CA SER A 109 17.88 18.45 -9.67
C SER A 109 17.38 17.20 -8.93
N VAL A 110 16.78 17.37 -7.76
CA VAL A 110 16.16 16.29 -6.99
C VAL A 110 15.04 15.63 -7.79
N VAL A 111 14.13 16.43 -8.34
CA VAL A 111 13.00 15.93 -9.15
C VAL A 111 13.49 15.20 -10.39
N LYS A 112 14.48 15.75 -11.10
CA LYS A 112 15.07 15.13 -12.29
C LYS A 112 15.68 13.76 -11.96
N GLU A 113 16.41 13.66 -10.86
CA GLU A 113 17.01 12.40 -10.42
C GLU A 113 15.96 11.40 -9.97
N TRP A 114 14.99 11.82 -9.15
CA TRP A 114 13.88 10.99 -8.71
C TRP A 114 13.08 10.45 -9.91
N TRP A 115 12.76 11.31 -10.89
CA TRP A 115 12.02 10.92 -12.09
C TRP A 115 12.75 9.90 -12.94
N SER A 116 14.08 9.85 -12.88
CA SER A 116 14.87 8.87 -13.64
C SER A 116 14.63 7.42 -13.22
N TYR A 117 14.11 7.17 -12.02
CA TYR A 117 13.73 5.85 -11.53
C TYR A 117 12.37 5.37 -12.05
N TRP A 118 11.59 6.24 -12.67
CA TRP A 118 10.27 5.90 -13.21
C TRP A 118 10.32 5.29 -14.61
N ASN A 119 11.50 5.04 -15.14
CA ASN A 119 11.65 4.32 -16.40
C ASN A 119 11.15 2.87 -16.20
N ASN A 120 10.31 2.42 -17.14
CA ASN A 120 9.71 1.07 -17.14
C ASN A 120 8.80 0.77 -15.92
N HIS A 121 8.19 1.78 -15.30
CA HIS A 121 7.18 1.54 -14.28
C HIS A 121 5.92 0.88 -14.86
N THR A 122 5.19 0.21 -13.99
CA THR A 122 3.87 -0.36 -14.31
C THR A 122 2.86 0.23 -13.34
N ASP A 123 1.70 0.63 -13.87
CA ASP A 123 0.60 1.18 -13.08
C ASP A 123 -0.64 0.33 -13.22
N GLU A 124 -1.40 0.25 -12.14
CA GLU A 124 -2.75 -0.29 -12.14
C GLU A 124 -3.65 0.49 -11.18
N ILE A 125 -4.93 0.57 -11.50
CA ILE A 125 -5.97 1.08 -10.61
C ILE A 125 -6.82 -0.10 -10.17
N ARG A 126 -7.01 -0.22 -8.87
CA ARG A 126 -7.79 -1.26 -8.24
C ARG A 126 -8.90 -0.66 -7.39
N SER A 127 -10.02 -1.33 -7.36
CA SER A 127 -11.16 -0.94 -6.51
C SER A 127 -11.11 -1.66 -5.18
N VAL A 128 -11.46 -0.96 -4.10
CA VAL A 128 -11.53 -1.53 -2.75
C VAL A 128 -12.84 -1.12 -2.07
N ASP A 129 -13.47 -2.09 -1.45
CA ASP A 129 -14.60 -1.89 -0.54
C ASP A 129 -14.10 -2.12 0.89
N TRP A 130 -13.84 -1.02 1.60
CA TRP A 130 -13.26 -1.08 2.95
C TRP A 130 -14.21 -1.71 3.97
N ASP A 131 -15.51 -1.63 3.74
CA ASP A 131 -16.50 -2.16 4.68
C ASP A 131 -16.63 -3.69 4.58
N ASN A 132 -16.46 -4.24 3.36
CA ASN A 132 -16.68 -5.65 3.09
C ASN A 132 -15.39 -6.43 2.79
N ASN A 133 -14.36 -5.76 2.26
CA ASN A 133 -13.15 -6.42 1.74
C ASN A 133 -11.90 -6.15 2.58
N TRP A 134 -12.06 -5.73 3.83
CA TRP A 134 -10.97 -5.48 4.77
C TRP A 134 -11.33 -5.93 6.18
N ILE A 135 -10.37 -6.56 6.87
CA ILE A 135 -10.46 -6.93 8.29
C ILE A 135 -9.13 -6.56 8.94
N GLY A 136 -9.16 -5.84 10.04
CA GLY A 136 -7.94 -5.45 10.75
C GLY A 136 -8.15 -5.22 12.23
N LYS A 137 -7.03 -5.11 12.95
CA LYS A 137 -7.02 -4.70 14.35
C LYS A 137 -7.36 -3.21 14.46
N GLU A 138 -8.00 -2.86 15.54
CA GLU A 138 -8.17 -1.46 15.91
C GLU A 138 -6.82 -0.83 16.30
N ASN A 139 -6.68 0.47 16.06
CA ASN A 139 -5.53 1.28 16.48
C ASN A 139 -4.17 0.77 15.98
N LEU A 140 -4.08 0.46 14.68
CA LEU A 140 -2.81 0.11 14.05
C LEU A 140 -1.83 1.29 14.12
N ASP A 141 -0.61 0.99 14.54
CA ASP A 141 0.52 1.92 14.48
C ASP A 141 1.24 1.74 13.13
N LEU A 142 0.97 2.64 12.19
CA LEU A 142 1.56 2.60 10.86
C LEU A 142 3.00 3.12 10.84
N ASP A 143 3.50 3.74 11.91
CA ASP A 143 4.89 4.17 12.02
C ASP A 143 5.85 3.00 12.25
N ILE A 144 5.34 1.84 12.65
CA ILE A 144 6.13 0.61 12.80
C ILE A 144 6.23 -0.10 11.45
N PRO A 145 7.44 -0.49 10.99
CA PRO A 145 7.58 -1.34 9.80
C PRO A 145 6.85 -2.67 10.00
N TYR A 146 6.17 -3.15 8.97
CA TYR A 146 5.50 -4.43 8.97
C TYR A 146 5.73 -5.19 7.66
N VAL A 147 5.55 -6.50 7.70
CA VAL A 147 5.59 -7.36 6.51
C VAL A 147 4.23 -7.30 5.82
N PHE A 148 4.24 -7.03 4.54
CA PHE A 148 3.05 -6.94 3.70
C PHE A 148 3.13 -7.96 2.57
N VAL A 149 2.16 -8.85 2.50
CA VAL A 149 2.10 -9.91 1.50
C VAL A 149 0.97 -9.61 0.53
N VAL A 150 1.25 -9.67 -0.74
CA VAL A 150 0.27 -9.49 -1.82
C VAL A 150 0.27 -10.72 -2.70
N GLY A 151 -0.87 -11.38 -2.77
CA GLY A 151 -1.11 -12.48 -3.70
C GLY A 151 -1.98 -12.00 -4.86
N SER A 152 -1.57 -12.28 -6.08
CA SER A 152 -2.27 -11.93 -7.32
C SER A 152 -2.97 -13.16 -7.89
N TYR A 153 -4.29 -13.09 -8.04
CA TYR A 153 -5.15 -14.23 -8.40
C TYR A 153 -6.10 -13.87 -9.54
N ASN A 154 -6.35 -14.84 -10.42
CA ASN A 154 -7.50 -14.79 -11.31
C ASN A 154 -8.61 -15.69 -10.75
N SER A 155 -9.88 -15.30 -10.98
CA SER A 155 -11.03 -15.99 -10.45
C SER A 155 -11.80 -16.72 -11.56
N ASN A 156 -12.10 -18.00 -11.36
CA ASN A 156 -12.97 -18.76 -12.26
C ASN A 156 -14.47 -18.55 -11.97
N ALA A 157 -14.78 -17.69 -11.00
CA ALA A 157 -16.14 -17.31 -10.59
C ALA A 157 -16.24 -15.78 -10.47
N GLY A 158 -17.00 -15.26 -9.54
CA GLY A 158 -17.00 -13.81 -9.25
C GLY A 158 -15.86 -13.41 -8.32
N ASN A 159 -15.25 -12.24 -8.54
CA ASN A 159 -14.17 -11.72 -7.69
C ASN A 159 -14.58 -11.66 -6.21
N GLN A 160 -15.81 -11.24 -5.91
CA GLN A 160 -16.30 -11.13 -4.54
C GLN A 160 -16.35 -12.51 -3.85
N GLU A 161 -16.73 -13.57 -4.57
CA GLU A 161 -16.79 -14.91 -3.97
C GLU A 161 -15.40 -15.42 -3.56
N LEU A 162 -14.37 -15.13 -4.37
CA LEU A 162 -12.98 -15.44 -4.05
C LEU A 162 -12.50 -14.62 -2.83
N ILE A 163 -12.83 -13.32 -2.80
CA ILE A 163 -12.50 -12.42 -1.70
C ILE A 163 -13.13 -12.89 -0.39
N ASP A 164 -14.43 -13.18 -0.40
CA ASP A 164 -15.16 -13.65 0.79
C ASP A 164 -14.54 -14.95 1.33
N ALA A 165 -14.22 -15.88 0.44
CA ALA A 165 -13.58 -17.14 0.83
C ALA A 165 -12.19 -16.91 1.45
N TYR A 166 -11.39 -15.99 0.91
CA TYR A 166 -10.09 -15.62 1.48
C TYR A 166 -10.22 -14.98 2.87
N LEU A 167 -11.11 -14.00 3.00
CA LEU A 167 -11.34 -13.31 4.27
C LEU A 167 -11.78 -14.29 5.37
N GLU A 168 -12.70 -15.19 5.04
CA GLU A 168 -13.21 -16.17 6.00
C GLU A 168 -12.19 -17.30 6.31
N TRP A 169 -11.44 -17.74 5.29
CA TRP A 169 -10.43 -18.77 5.46
C TRP A 169 -9.24 -18.32 6.28
N ASN A 170 -8.67 -17.17 5.92
CA ASN A 170 -7.31 -16.77 6.34
C ASN A 170 -7.29 -15.49 7.18
N VAL A 171 -7.93 -14.41 6.71
CA VAL A 171 -7.75 -13.09 7.32
C VAL A 171 -8.45 -13.01 8.68
N LYS A 172 -9.72 -13.37 8.75
CA LYS A 172 -10.50 -13.26 9.97
C LYS A 172 -9.87 -14.07 11.12
N PRO A 173 -9.57 -15.38 10.97
CA PRO A 173 -8.91 -16.11 12.04
C PRO A 173 -7.51 -15.58 12.35
N GLY A 174 -6.72 -15.12 11.34
CA GLY A 174 -5.40 -14.56 11.55
C GLY A 174 -5.40 -13.28 12.38
N VAL A 175 -6.38 -12.40 12.17
CA VAL A 175 -6.56 -11.17 12.95
C VAL A 175 -7.09 -11.48 14.36
N GLU A 176 -8.10 -12.34 14.48
CA GLU A 176 -8.68 -12.77 15.77
C GLU A 176 -7.64 -13.43 16.68
N ASN A 177 -6.75 -14.25 16.13
CA ASN A 177 -5.67 -14.92 16.85
C ASN A 177 -4.44 -14.02 17.11
N GLY A 178 -4.43 -12.83 16.56
CA GLY A 178 -3.37 -11.84 16.76
C GLY A 178 -2.10 -12.08 15.96
N VAL A 179 -2.07 -13.05 15.06
CA VAL A 179 -0.92 -13.36 14.18
C VAL A 179 -0.83 -12.35 13.02
N MET A 180 -1.99 -11.93 12.52
CA MET A 180 -2.12 -10.95 11.43
C MET A 180 -2.52 -9.59 11.99
N LEU A 181 -1.97 -8.51 11.45
CA LEU A 181 -2.36 -7.14 11.78
C LEU A 181 -3.66 -6.78 11.10
N TYR A 182 -3.73 -7.02 9.79
CA TYR A 182 -4.88 -6.82 8.94
C TYR A 182 -4.72 -7.60 7.64
N GLY A 183 -5.80 -7.75 6.92
CA GLY A 183 -5.82 -8.27 5.57
C GLY A 183 -7.04 -7.79 4.80
N GLY A 184 -7.02 -7.99 3.51
CA GLY A 184 -8.11 -7.55 2.64
C GLY A 184 -7.88 -7.90 1.19
N ALA A 185 -8.67 -7.26 0.34
CA ALA A 185 -8.64 -7.52 -1.09
C ALA A 185 -8.98 -6.28 -1.92
N THR A 186 -8.50 -6.29 -3.15
CA THR A 186 -8.87 -5.33 -4.19
C THR A 186 -9.23 -6.07 -5.47
N SER A 187 -10.17 -5.52 -6.24
CA SER A 187 -10.50 -5.99 -7.57
C SER A 187 -9.86 -5.10 -8.64
N HIS A 188 -9.42 -5.71 -9.74
CA HIS A 188 -8.85 -4.99 -10.87
C HIS A 188 -9.88 -4.02 -11.47
N ASN A 189 -9.41 -2.84 -11.86
CA ASN A 189 -10.24 -1.83 -12.51
C ASN A 189 -9.61 -1.39 -13.83
N ILE A 190 -8.38 -0.84 -13.82
CA ILE A 190 -7.71 -0.32 -15.02
C ILE A 190 -6.22 -0.70 -14.97
N GLY A 191 -5.63 -0.95 -16.13
CA GLY A 191 -4.20 -1.24 -16.31
C GLY A 191 -3.92 -2.71 -16.51
N SER A 192 -2.72 -3.15 -16.11
CA SER A 192 -2.31 -4.56 -16.14
C SER A 192 -2.48 -5.16 -14.74
N GLY A 193 -2.80 -6.44 -14.66
CA GLY A 193 -2.88 -7.12 -13.37
C GLY A 193 -3.89 -8.27 -13.37
N SER A 194 -3.92 -8.98 -12.27
CA SER A 194 -4.87 -10.07 -12.00
C SER A 194 -6.24 -9.54 -11.60
N ASP A 195 -7.26 -10.38 -11.70
CA ASP A 195 -8.64 -10.03 -11.32
C ASP A 195 -8.72 -9.53 -9.88
N VAL A 196 -8.02 -10.19 -8.97
CA VAL A 196 -8.03 -9.90 -7.53
C VAL A 196 -6.60 -9.86 -6.99
N GLN A 197 -6.32 -8.89 -6.14
CA GLN A 197 -5.18 -8.93 -5.23
C GLN A 197 -5.69 -9.14 -3.81
N LEU A 198 -5.16 -10.19 -3.18
CA LEU A 198 -5.41 -10.52 -1.79
C LEU A 198 -4.16 -10.13 -0.99
N TRP A 199 -4.35 -9.40 0.09
CA TRP A 199 -3.22 -8.91 0.87
C TRP A 199 -3.40 -9.12 2.36
N SER A 200 -2.26 -9.25 3.03
CA SER A 200 -2.18 -9.46 4.48
C SER A 200 -0.93 -8.79 5.05
N ALA A 201 -1.06 -8.30 6.27
CA ALA A 201 0.01 -7.62 6.99
C ALA A 201 0.34 -8.32 8.31
N TYR A 202 1.62 -8.43 8.61
CA TYR A 202 2.16 -9.12 9.77
C TYR A 202 3.18 -8.24 10.48
N THR A 203 3.30 -8.36 11.80
CA THR A 203 4.29 -7.62 12.58
C THR A 203 5.72 -7.90 12.07
N ASP A 204 5.99 -9.15 11.70
CA ASP A 204 7.30 -9.61 11.24
C ASP A 204 7.19 -10.90 10.42
N ILE A 205 8.32 -11.38 9.90
CA ILE A 205 8.39 -12.61 9.10
C ILE A 205 8.06 -13.87 9.91
N SER A 206 8.27 -13.86 11.22
CA SER A 206 7.94 -15.00 12.08
C SER A 206 6.43 -15.16 12.20
N SER A 207 5.71 -14.06 12.36
CA SER A 207 4.25 -14.01 12.36
C SER A 207 3.67 -14.50 11.03
N PHE A 208 4.27 -14.06 9.89
CA PHE A 208 3.91 -14.59 8.58
C PHE A 208 4.16 -16.10 8.47
N ALA A 209 5.31 -16.58 8.92
CA ALA A 209 5.64 -18.02 8.88
C ALA A 209 4.69 -18.86 9.74
N ILE A 210 4.28 -18.36 10.90
CA ILE A 210 3.28 -19.02 11.76
C ILE A 210 1.93 -19.09 11.05
N SER A 211 1.49 -18.00 10.41
CA SER A 211 0.20 -17.94 9.71
C SER A 211 0.13 -18.86 8.49
N ASN A 212 1.27 -19.25 7.93
CA ASN A 212 1.35 -20.12 6.74
C ASN A 212 2.01 -21.47 7.02
N GLY A 213 2.31 -21.77 8.28
CA GLY A 213 2.93 -23.00 8.72
C GLY A 213 1.93 -24.13 8.98
N PRO A 214 2.41 -25.32 9.37
CA PRO A 214 1.56 -26.48 9.63
C PRO A 214 0.60 -26.27 10.83
N ASP A 215 0.94 -25.36 11.73
CA ASP A 215 0.13 -25.01 12.91
C ASP A 215 -0.70 -23.73 12.68
N ALA A 216 -0.85 -23.30 11.42
CA ALA A 216 -1.60 -22.11 11.08
C ALA A 216 -3.06 -22.21 11.55
N GLN A 217 -3.49 -21.19 12.27
CA GLN A 217 -4.86 -21.08 12.74
C GLN A 217 -5.71 -20.41 11.68
N VAL A 218 -6.13 -21.19 10.71
CA VAL A 218 -7.00 -20.81 9.60
C VAL A 218 -8.31 -21.59 9.66
N ASN A 219 -9.34 -21.11 9.01
CA ASN A 219 -10.58 -21.88 8.85
C ASN A 219 -10.39 -22.95 7.76
N ALA A 220 -9.86 -24.11 8.16
CA ALA A 220 -9.48 -25.18 7.23
C ALA A 220 -10.66 -25.72 6.40
N ASP A 221 -11.89 -25.59 6.87
CA ASP A 221 -13.09 -26.05 6.14
C ASP A 221 -13.39 -25.17 4.92
N ILE A 222 -12.92 -23.93 4.90
CA ILE A 222 -13.11 -22.97 3.79
C ILE A 222 -11.97 -23.03 2.78
N ALA A 223 -10.78 -23.50 3.15
CA ALA A 223 -9.63 -23.58 2.25
C ALA A 223 -9.92 -24.30 0.90
N PRO A 224 -10.63 -25.46 0.87
CA PRO A 224 -10.98 -26.12 -0.39
C PRO A 224 -11.89 -25.26 -1.27
N LYS A 225 -12.82 -24.49 -0.68
CA LYS A 225 -13.66 -23.54 -1.41
C LYS A 225 -12.80 -22.45 -2.05
N PHE A 226 -11.92 -21.79 -1.28
CA PHE A 226 -11.03 -20.77 -1.80
C PHE A 226 -10.24 -21.29 -3.03
N TRP A 227 -9.54 -22.42 -2.88
CA TRP A 227 -8.72 -22.96 -3.96
C TRP A 227 -9.52 -23.41 -5.17
N SER A 228 -10.78 -23.79 -5.01
CA SER A 228 -11.67 -24.12 -6.14
C SER A 228 -12.09 -22.91 -6.97
N LEU A 229 -11.98 -21.68 -6.41
CA LEU A 229 -12.32 -20.42 -7.06
C LEU A 229 -11.13 -19.79 -7.78
N VAL A 230 -9.91 -20.25 -7.52
CA VAL A 230 -8.70 -19.75 -8.18
C VAL A 230 -8.56 -20.32 -9.57
N GLU A 231 -8.34 -19.45 -10.57
CA GLU A 231 -8.05 -19.83 -11.95
C GLU A 231 -6.54 -19.78 -12.23
N GLY A 232 -5.98 -20.94 -12.58
CA GLY A 232 -4.58 -21.04 -12.99
C GLY A 232 -3.58 -20.87 -11.84
N ALA A 233 -2.44 -20.27 -12.14
CA ALA A 233 -1.40 -19.99 -11.17
C ALA A 233 -1.61 -18.63 -10.50
N HIS A 234 -1.18 -18.53 -9.25
CA HIS A 234 -1.10 -17.25 -8.53
C HIS A 234 0.36 -16.82 -8.37
N ASN A 235 0.56 -15.55 -8.01
CA ASN A 235 1.87 -14.98 -7.73
C ASN A 235 1.83 -14.24 -6.40
N ASP A 236 2.74 -14.58 -5.49
CA ASP A 236 2.85 -13.98 -4.17
C ASP A 236 4.11 -13.13 -4.08
N GLN A 237 3.96 -11.92 -3.56
CA GLN A 237 5.04 -10.98 -3.30
C GLN A 237 5.06 -10.60 -1.82
N ILE A 238 6.25 -10.56 -1.24
CA ILE A 238 6.44 -10.13 0.14
C ILE A 238 7.21 -8.82 0.13
N TYR A 239 6.61 -7.82 0.76
CA TYR A 239 7.14 -6.48 0.92
C TYR A 239 7.36 -6.15 2.39
N VAL A 240 8.14 -5.11 2.62
CA VAL A 240 8.24 -4.42 3.91
C VAL A 240 7.71 -3.01 3.74
N HIS A 241 6.79 -2.61 4.60
CA HIS A 241 6.35 -1.23 4.68
C HIS A 241 7.50 -0.34 5.14
N VAL A 242 7.83 0.70 4.38
CA VAL A 242 8.99 1.57 4.64
C VAL A 242 8.62 3.03 4.85
N GLY A 243 7.37 3.41 4.58
CA GLY A 243 6.89 4.75 4.85
C GLY A 243 5.50 5.01 4.27
N HIS A 244 4.92 6.10 4.74
CA HIS A 244 3.59 6.55 4.31
C HIS A 244 3.41 8.05 4.60
N THR A 245 2.33 8.64 4.06
CA THR A 245 1.99 10.04 4.38
C THR A 245 1.08 10.13 5.59
N ILE A 246 1.42 11.06 6.50
CA ILE A 246 0.55 11.52 7.58
C ILE A 246 0.34 13.02 7.39
N ASN A 247 -0.90 13.47 7.36
CA ASN A 247 -1.22 14.87 7.10
C ASN A 247 -0.54 15.43 5.83
N LYS A 248 -0.43 14.59 4.80
CA LYS A 248 0.24 14.85 3.52
C LYS A 248 1.77 14.99 3.60
N GLU A 249 2.40 14.77 4.75
CA GLU A 249 3.86 14.70 4.89
C GLU A 249 4.30 13.23 4.89
N PHE A 250 5.38 12.93 4.18
CA PHE A 250 5.92 11.58 4.11
C PHE A 250 6.77 11.27 5.33
N ASN A 251 6.44 10.18 6.01
CA ASN A 251 7.16 9.67 7.17
C ASN A 251 7.74 8.28 6.88
N PHE A 252 8.99 8.07 7.25
CA PHE A 252 9.58 6.73 7.20
C PHE A 252 9.09 5.90 8.38
N ALA A 253 8.72 4.65 8.12
CA ALA A 253 8.41 3.70 9.18
C ALA A 253 9.67 3.36 10.00
N GLY A 254 9.55 3.33 11.32
CA GLY A 254 10.63 2.93 12.24
C GLY A 254 11.72 3.95 12.47
N LYS A 255 11.54 5.21 12.12
CA LYS A 255 12.61 6.21 12.15
C LYS A 255 12.88 6.87 13.50
N ASP A 256 11.99 6.76 14.46
CA ASP A 256 12.10 7.42 15.77
C ASP A 256 12.37 6.45 16.93
N ASN A 257 12.99 5.31 16.63
CA ASN A 257 13.43 4.35 17.63
C ASN A 257 14.94 4.38 17.83
#